data_b98ca00ec624c61fb6c9d818614d4e0b
#
_entry.id   b98ca00ec624c61fb6c9d818614d4e0b
#
_cell.length_a   1.000
_cell.length_b   1.000
_cell.length_c   1.000
_cell.angle_alpha   90.00
_cell.angle_beta   90.00
_cell.angle_gamma   90.00
#
_symmetry.space_group_name_H-M   'P 1'
#
loop_
_entity.id
_entity.type
_entity.pdbx_description
1 polymer ?
#
loop_
_entity_poly.entity_id
_entity_poly.type
_entity_poly.pdbx_seq_one_letter_code
_entity_poly.pdbx_strand_id
1 'polypeptide(L)'
;MTNNIIDIFKEITSIPRCSGTHKPFIEYMKKLSQELGYLCLVDETNNILCKKQNSNAKLAFQSHYDIVCLSDNCIPQIIQNGDILTAFDSTLGSDNGIGCSYMIALMCENYDGEFLFTSDEEIGLIGANQLTLPLNSKYMLNLDSEEEGEICIGCAGGVDIFGTNKNKKIIPNEDNLNLYEITIGKLQGGHSGVDIDKNIPNSIKLIAKTIKECNGKLLDINAGERINSIPVNAKAIIASSMIPIANHENMVINKIDTKS
;
A
#
# COMPACT_ATOMS: atom_id res chain seq x y z
N MET A 1 -31.22 10.94 7.23
CA MET A 1 -29.82 10.57 7.44
C MET A 1 -29.13 11.73 8.11
N THR A 2 -28.18 11.49 9.00
CA THR A 2 -27.40 12.58 9.62
C THR A 2 -26.42 13.18 8.60
N ASN A 3 -26.15 14.49 8.67
CA ASN A 3 -25.06 15.12 7.89
C ASN A 3 -23.77 15.21 8.73
N ASN A 4 -23.77 14.60 9.92
CA ASN A 4 -22.59 14.59 10.79
C ASN A 4 -21.56 13.58 10.24
N ILE A 5 -20.39 14.08 9.90
CA ILE A 5 -19.30 13.29 9.29
C ILE A 5 -18.88 12.12 10.18
N ILE A 6 -18.83 12.34 11.51
CA ILE A 6 -18.43 11.28 12.45
C ILE A 6 -19.48 10.17 12.54
N ASP A 7 -20.77 10.50 12.46
CA ASP A 7 -21.83 9.50 12.44
C ASP A 7 -21.80 8.68 11.14
N ILE A 8 -21.60 9.36 10.01
CA ILE A 8 -21.40 8.69 8.71
C ILE A 8 -20.15 7.80 8.76
N PHE A 9 -19.06 8.29 9.31
CA PHE A 9 -17.83 7.50 9.47
C PHE A 9 -18.06 6.22 10.29
N LYS A 10 -18.76 6.34 11.43
CA LYS A 10 -19.12 5.18 12.26
C LYS A 10 -20.04 4.20 11.51
N GLU A 11 -20.96 4.72 10.70
CA GLU A 11 -21.84 3.90 9.88
C GLU A 11 -21.06 3.10 8.84
N ILE A 12 -20.22 3.75 8.02
CA ILE A 12 -19.44 3.05 6.99
C ILE A 12 -18.35 2.13 7.58
N THR A 13 -17.84 2.43 8.79
CA THR A 13 -16.89 1.55 9.48
C THR A 13 -17.53 0.24 9.93
N SER A 14 -18.85 0.20 10.09
CA SER A 14 -19.59 -1.04 10.34
C SER A 14 -19.76 -1.94 9.11
N ILE A 15 -19.36 -1.48 7.93
CA ILE A 15 -19.44 -2.21 6.67
C ILE A 15 -18.08 -2.84 6.36
N PRO A 16 -18.00 -4.16 6.11
CA PRO A 16 -16.75 -4.80 5.70
C PRO A 16 -16.24 -4.17 4.40
N ARG A 17 -15.01 -3.62 4.41
CA ARG A 17 -14.39 -2.93 3.29
C ARG A 17 -12.87 -3.09 3.20
N CYS A 18 -12.33 -4.23 3.71
CA CYS A 18 -10.93 -4.58 3.48
C CYS A 18 -10.64 -4.63 1.98
N SER A 19 -9.42 -4.29 1.56
CA SER A 19 -8.98 -4.49 0.17
C SER A 19 -9.37 -5.88 -0.33
N GLY A 20 -9.93 -5.97 -1.52
CA GLY A 20 -10.54 -7.19 -2.07
C GLY A 20 -11.97 -7.49 -1.59
N THR A 21 -12.53 -6.73 -0.63
CA THR A 21 -13.89 -6.91 -0.12
C THR A 21 -14.78 -5.73 -0.54
N HIS A 22 -15.40 -5.83 -1.71
CA HIS A 22 -16.08 -4.68 -2.33
C HIS A 22 -17.60 -4.70 -2.19
N LYS A 23 -18.19 -5.89 -2.30
CA LYS A 23 -19.65 -6.06 -2.44
C LYS A 23 -20.47 -5.36 -1.34
N PRO A 24 -20.13 -5.47 -0.02
CA PRO A 24 -20.95 -4.83 1.02
C PRO A 24 -21.01 -3.30 0.87
N PHE A 25 -19.87 -2.66 0.58
CA PHE A 25 -19.83 -1.21 0.41
C PHE A 25 -20.52 -0.76 -0.88
N ILE A 26 -20.37 -1.49 -1.97
CA ILE A 26 -21.09 -1.23 -3.24
C ILE A 26 -22.62 -1.30 -3.03
N GLU A 27 -23.12 -2.31 -2.33
CA GLU A 27 -24.56 -2.45 -2.04
C GLU A 27 -25.07 -1.29 -1.17
N TYR A 28 -24.31 -0.91 -0.16
CA TYR A 28 -24.60 0.27 0.66
C TYR A 28 -24.70 1.54 -0.21
N MET A 29 -23.68 1.82 -1.03
CA MET A 29 -23.63 3.00 -1.87
C MET A 29 -24.74 3.04 -2.93
N LYS A 30 -25.09 1.90 -3.51
CA LYS A 30 -26.24 1.80 -4.44
C LYS A 30 -27.55 2.19 -3.76
N LYS A 31 -27.81 1.65 -2.57
CA LYS A 31 -29.00 1.98 -1.80
C LYS A 31 -29.04 3.46 -1.40
N LEU A 32 -27.93 3.94 -0.83
CA LEU A 32 -27.80 5.34 -0.41
C LEU A 32 -27.99 6.32 -1.57
N SER A 33 -27.33 6.05 -2.69
CA SER A 33 -27.45 6.89 -3.89
C SER A 33 -28.88 6.95 -4.40
N GLN A 34 -29.60 5.83 -4.40
CA GLN A 34 -31.01 5.78 -4.79
C GLN A 34 -31.89 6.63 -3.86
N GLU A 35 -31.68 6.54 -2.54
CA GLU A 35 -32.41 7.32 -1.55
C GLU A 35 -32.16 8.83 -1.69
N LEU A 36 -30.94 9.21 -2.05
CA LEU A 36 -30.52 10.60 -2.22
C LEU A 36 -30.72 11.16 -3.64
N GLY A 37 -31.20 10.33 -4.59
CA GLY A 37 -31.46 10.76 -5.96
C GLY A 37 -30.23 10.91 -6.84
N TYR A 38 -29.14 10.14 -6.55
CA TYR A 38 -27.96 10.06 -7.39
C TYR A 38 -27.97 8.79 -8.24
N LEU A 39 -27.37 8.88 -9.42
CA LEU A 39 -26.95 7.71 -10.19
C LEU A 39 -25.73 7.10 -9.49
N CYS A 40 -25.70 5.78 -9.41
CA CYS A 40 -24.56 5.03 -8.91
C CYS A 40 -24.05 4.09 -10.00
N LEU A 41 -22.88 4.37 -10.53
CA LEU A 41 -22.21 3.57 -11.55
C LEU A 41 -21.06 2.80 -10.89
N VAL A 42 -20.85 1.56 -11.31
CA VAL A 42 -19.76 0.71 -10.80
C VAL A 42 -19.03 0.10 -11.99
N ASP A 43 -17.72 0.15 -12.01
CA ASP A 43 -16.91 -0.48 -13.05
C ASP A 43 -16.44 -1.90 -12.69
N GLU A 44 -15.70 -2.53 -13.61
CA GLU A 44 -15.20 -3.90 -13.43
C GLU A 44 -14.18 -4.04 -12.31
N THR A 45 -13.52 -2.96 -11.93
CA THR A 45 -12.56 -2.90 -10.83
C THR A 45 -13.19 -2.44 -9.51
N ASN A 46 -14.54 -2.39 -9.47
CA ASN A 46 -15.32 -2.03 -8.30
C ASN A 46 -15.20 -0.56 -7.86
N ASN A 47 -14.69 0.34 -8.70
CA ASN A 47 -14.83 1.77 -8.45
C ASN A 47 -16.31 2.17 -8.53
N ILE A 48 -16.69 3.16 -7.71
CA ILE A 48 -18.07 3.63 -7.62
C ILE A 48 -18.08 5.13 -7.96
N LEU A 49 -18.91 5.53 -8.91
CA LEU A 49 -19.16 6.93 -9.25
C LEU A 49 -20.62 7.28 -8.96
N CYS A 50 -20.83 8.21 -8.03
CA CYS A 50 -22.13 8.75 -7.71
C CYS A 50 -22.25 10.17 -8.27
N LYS A 51 -23.30 10.45 -9.05
CA LYS A 51 -23.58 11.77 -9.61
C LYS A 51 -25.06 11.96 -9.91
N LYS A 52 -25.52 13.20 -10.00
CA LYS A 52 -26.90 13.48 -10.41
C LYS A 52 -27.10 13.16 -11.88
N GLN A 53 -28.32 12.73 -12.23
CA GLN A 53 -28.71 12.63 -13.62
C GLN A 53 -28.71 14.04 -14.24
N ASN A 54 -28.08 14.25 -15.37
CA ASN A 54 -27.89 15.55 -16.00
C ASN A 54 -27.04 16.56 -15.20
N SER A 55 -26.12 16.07 -14.35
CA SER A 55 -25.16 16.92 -13.66
C SER A 55 -24.27 17.68 -14.65
N ASN A 56 -24.03 18.98 -14.36
CA ASN A 56 -23.02 19.81 -14.99
C ASN A 56 -21.90 20.13 -14.00
N ALA A 57 -21.66 19.25 -13.05
CA ALA A 57 -20.63 19.40 -12.05
C ALA A 57 -19.27 19.67 -12.68
N LYS A 58 -18.57 20.67 -12.16
CA LYS A 58 -17.21 21.03 -12.59
C LYS A 58 -16.16 20.39 -11.69
N LEU A 59 -16.60 19.85 -10.55
CA LEU A 59 -15.77 19.34 -9.49
C LEU A 59 -16.13 17.88 -9.20
N ALA A 60 -15.12 17.02 -9.22
CA ALA A 60 -15.17 15.68 -8.69
C ALA A 60 -14.46 15.63 -7.34
N PHE A 61 -14.95 14.78 -6.45
CA PHE A 61 -14.30 14.41 -5.20
C PHE A 61 -13.90 12.95 -5.30
N GLN A 62 -12.71 12.62 -4.82
CA GLN A 62 -12.20 11.26 -4.85
C GLN A 62 -11.67 10.84 -3.49
N SER A 63 -11.95 9.61 -3.10
CA SER A 63 -11.44 8.93 -1.92
C SER A 63 -11.43 7.43 -2.19
N HIS A 64 -10.49 6.66 -1.62
CA HIS A 64 -10.60 5.22 -1.64
C HIS A 64 -11.47 4.72 -0.49
N TYR A 65 -12.21 3.63 -0.71
CA TYR A 65 -13.11 3.11 0.31
C TYR A 65 -12.56 1.86 1.01
N ASP A 66 -11.57 1.20 0.45
CA ASP A 66 -10.93 0.05 1.08
C ASP A 66 -10.03 0.47 2.26
N ILE A 67 -9.71 -0.47 3.11
CA ILE A 67 -8.85 -0.28 4.28
C ILE A 67 -7.89 -1.45 4.44
N VAL A 68 -6.74 -1.21 5.08
CA VAL A 68 -5.86 -2.26 5.58
C VAL A 68 -6.53 -3.00 6.72
N CYS A 69 -6.70 -4.31 6.60
CA CYS A 69 -7.20 -5.14 7.69
C CYS A 69 -6.07 -5.93 8.35
N LEU A 70 -5.97 -5.85 9.67
CA LEU A 70 -4.94 -6.55 10.45
C LEU A 70 -5.39 -7.93 10.96
N SER A 71 -6.69 -8.23 10.87
CA SER A 71 -7.29 -9.48 11.34
C SER A 71 -8.38 -9.94 10.39
N ASP A 72 -8.83 -11.18 10.54
CA ASP A 72 -9.96 -11.74 9.78
C ASP A 72 -11.28 -11.02 10.05
N ASN A 73 -11.35 -10.22 11.10
CA ASN A 73 -12.50 -9.39 11.42
C ASN A 73 -12.39 -8.05 10.65
N CYS A 74 -13.07 -7.97 9.52
CA CYS A 74 -13.07 -6.81 8.63
C CYS A 74 -13.88 -5.61 9.17
N ILE A 75 -14.34 -5.62 10.41
CA ILE A 75 -15.12 -4.55 11.03
C ILE A 75 -14.38 -4.04 12.26
N PRO A 76 -13.77 -2.84 12.20
CA PRO A 76 -13.10 -2.24 13.35
C PRO A 76 -14.08 -1.97 14.50
N GLN A 77 -13.68 -2.34 15.71
CA GLN A 77 -14.42 -1.94 16.92
C GLN A 77 -13.95 -0.55 17.35
N ILE A 78 -14.78 0.46 17.06
CA ILE A 78 -14.46 1.86 17.39
C ILE A 78 -14.53 2.08 18.91
N ILE A 79 -13.49 2.70 19.45
CA ILE A 79 -13.42 3.21 20.81
C ILE A 79 -13.37 4.73 20.74
N GLN A 80 -14.27 5.38 21.44
CA GLN A 80 -14.25 6.84 21.58
C GLN A 80 -13.78 7.24 22.99
N ASN A 81 -12.74 8.07 23.05
CA ASN A 81 -12.21 8.62 24.28
C ASN A 81 -12.11 10.14 24.19
N GLY A 82 -13.15 10.82 24.66
CA GLY A 82 -13.30 12.26 24.44
C GLY A 82 -13.45 12.58 22.94
N ASP A 83 -12.56 13.41 22.42
CA ASP A 83 -12.54 13.82 21.02
C ASP A 83 -11.72 12.89 20.10
N ILE A 84 -11.16 11.82 20.66
CA ILE A 84 -10.31 10.87 19.94
C ILE A 84 -11.11 9.59 19.64
N LEU A 85 -11.06 9.15 18.38
CA LEU A 85 -11.53 7.84 17.93
C LEU A 85 -10.32 6.93 17.65
N THR A 86 -10.40 5.70 18.17
CA THR A 86 -9.42 4.63 17.92
C THR A 86 -10.15 3.34 17.59
N ALA A 87 -9.42 2.30 17.21
CA ALA A 87 -9.95 0.96 17.08
C ALA A 87 -9.29 0.00 18.07
N PHE A 88 -10.04 -0.99 18.54
CA PHE A 88 -9.50 -2.06 19.39
C PHE A 88 -8.83 -3.11 18.49
N ASP A 89 -7.53 -3.31 18.71
CA ASP A 89 -6.71 -4.35 18.05
C ASP A 89 -6.89 -4.44 16.52
N SER A 90 -7.05 -3.27 15.89
CA SER A 90 -7.30 -3.13 14.44
C SER A 90 -6.91 -1.75 13.93
N THR A 91 -6.86 -1.59 12.61
CA THR A 91 -6.89 -0.27 11.97
C THR A 91 -8.25 0.38 12.19
N LEU A 92 -8.30 1.69 12.38
CA LEU A 92 -9.56 2.46 12.48
C LEU A 92 -10.24 2.60 11.11
N GLY A 93 -9.46 2.62 10.03
CA GLY A 93 -9.92 2.86 8.67
C GLY A 93 -10.35 4.30 8.42
N SER A 94 -9.75 5.26 9.15
CA SER A 94 -9.90 6.68 8.88
C SER A 94 -9.28 7.06 7.54
N ASP A 95 -8.20 6.44 7.19
CA ASP A 95 -7.61 6.36 5.88
C ASP A 95 -8.32 5.27 5.06
N ASN A 96 -9.12 5.57 4.01
CA ASN A 96 -9.64 6.92 3.75
C ASN A 96 -11.17 7.00 3.98
N GLY A 97 -11.63 6.37 5.07
CA GLY A 97 -13.04 6.39 5.48
C GLY A 97 -13.55 7.80 5.81
N ILE A 98 -12.69 8.70 6.26
CA ILE A 98 -13.06 10.09 6.52
C ILE A 98 -13.34 10.82 5.21
N GLY A 99 -12.48 10.68 4.20
CA GLY A 99 -12.74 11.22 2.86
C GLY A 99 -14.05 10.71 2.26
N CYS A 100 -14.33 9.41 2.38
CA CYS A 100 -15.62 8.84 2.01
C CYS A 100 -16.78 9.48 2.75
N SER A 101 -16.62 9.75 4.05
CA SER A 101 -17.66 10.37 4.89
C SER A 101 -17.95 11.81 4.49
N TYR A 102 -16.92 12.58 4.13
CA TYR A 102 -17.10 13.93 3.57
C TYR A 102 -17.90 13.89 2.26
N MET A 103 -17.58 12.98 1.36
CA MET A 103 -18.30 12.83 0.10
C MET A 103 -19.77 12.47 0.33
N ILE A 104 -20.03 11.52 1.24
CA ILE A 104 -21.40 11.12 1.60
C ILE A 104 -22.16 12.28 2.25
N ALA A 105 -21.54 13.06 3.13
CA ALA A 105 -22.15 14.24 3.74
C ALA A 105 -22.57 15.27 2.68
N LEU A 106 -21.73 15.55 1.69
CA LEU A 106 -22.06 16.42 0.55
C LEU A 106 -23.22 15.86 -0.28
N MET A 107 -23.28 14.55 -0.48
CA MET A 107 -24.43 13.90 -1.13
C MET A 107 -25.70 14.08 -0.30
N CYS A 108 -25.65 13.93 1.02
CA CYS A 108 -26.80 14.18 1.90
C CYS A 108 -27.30 15.63 1.83
N GLU A 109 -26.40 16.58 1.60
CA GLU A 109 -26.73 18.01 1.38
C GLU A 109 -27.18 18.30 -0.06
N ASN A 110 -27.35 17.26 -0.87
CA ASN A 110 -27.79 17.37 -2.26
C ASN A 110 -26.84 18.21 -3.16
N TYR A 111 -25.53 18.18 -2.86
CA TYR A 111 -24.52 18.89 -3.64
C TYR A 111 -24.39 18.33 -5.06
N ASP A 112 -24.27 19.18 -6.09
CA ASP A 112 -24.07 18.77 -7.47
C ASP A 112 -22.56 18.58 -7.75
N GLY A 113 -22.06 17.39 -7.48
CA GLY A 113 -20.68 16.96 -7.70
C GLY A 113 -20.61 15.56 -8.32
N GLU A 114 -19.44 15.17 -8.77
CA GLU A 114 -19.11 13.78 -9.08
C GLU A 114 -18.33 13.19 -7.91
N PHE A 115 -18.82 12.10 -7.31
CA PHE A 115 -18.25 11.46 -6.14
C PHE A 115 -17.69 10.11 -6.54
N LEU A 116 -16.36 10.03 -6.62
CA LEU A 116 -15.62 8.84 -7.04
C LEU A 116 -15.02 8.12 -5.82
N PHE A 117 -15.52 6.93 -5.52
CA PHE A 117 -14.96 6.03 -4.51
C PHE A 117 -14.13 4.97 -5.22
N THR A 118 -12.81 5.00 -5.05
CA THR A 118 -11.92 4.03 -5.67
C THR A 118 -11.71 2.81 -4.79
N SER A 119 -11.40 1.67 -5.41
CA SER A 119 -11.14 0.40 -4.74
C SER A 119 -9.65 0.08 -4.68
N ASP A 120 -9.26 -0.78 -3.74
CA ASP A 120 -7.94 -1.43 -3.68
C ASP A 120 -6.75 -0.46 -3.81
N GLU A 121 -6.86 0.69 -3.15
CA GLU A 121 -5.79 1.66 -3.04
C GLU A 121 -4.61 1.03 -2.28
N GLU A 122 -4.89 0.45 -1.11
CA GLU A 122 -3.96 -0.10 -0.13
C GLU A 122 -3.12 -1.29 -0.63
N ILE A 123 -3.50 -1.88 -1.75
CA ILE A 123 -2.80 -2.98 -2.40
C ILE A 123 -2.23 -2.60 -3.79
N GLY A 124 -2.06 -1.30 -4.04
CA GLY A 124 -1.35 -0.78 -5.20
C GLY A 124 -2.19 0.02 -6.19
N LEU A 125 -3.15 0.82 -5.72
CA LEU A 125 -3.95 1.75 -6.53
C LEU A 125 -4.72 1.05 -7.67
N ILE A 126 -5.14 -0.21 -7.47
CA ILE A 126 -5.68 -1.06 -8.54
C ILE A 126 -6.89 -0.41 -9.20
N GLY A 127 -7.85 0.05 -8.40
CA GLY A 127 -9.05 0.71 -8.91
C GLY A 127 -8.74 1.99 -9.67
N ALA A 128 -7.91 2.86 -9.11
CA ALA A 128 -7.54 4.12 -9.74
C ALA A 128 -6.80 3.92 -11.08
N ASN A 129 -5.88 2.94 -11.13
CA ASN A 129 -5.11 2.62 -12.35
C ASN A 129 -5.97 2.01 -13.46
N GLN A 130 -7.10 1.39 -13.13
CA GLN A 130 -8.00 0.71 -14.08
C GLN A 130 -9.36 1.38 -14.19
N LEU A 131 -9.47 2.65 -13.79
CA LEU A 131 -10.71 3.42 -13.81
C LEU A 131 -11.29 3.52 -15.22
N THR A 132 -12.55 3.10 -15.38
CA THR A 132 -13.28 3.20 -16.65
C THR A 132 -14.56 4.04 -16.57
N LEU A 133 -14.89 4.53 -15.37
CA LEU A 133 -16.09 5.34 -15.15
C LEU A 133 -15.98 6.73 -15.80
N PRO A 134 -17.07 7.24 -16.41
CA PRO A 134 -17.04 8.49 -17.17
C PRO A 134 -17.13 9.71 -16.25
N LEU A 135 -15.97 10.26 -15.87
CA LEU A 135 -15.88 11.56 -15.19
C LEU A 135 -15.99 12.69 -16.21
N ASN A 136 -16.84 13.67 -15.93
CA ASN A 136 -17.03 14.86 -16.76
C ASN A 136 -16.46 16.13 -16.13
N SER A 137 -16.19 16.09 -14.83
CA SER A 137 -15.65 17.22 -14.07
C SER A 137 -14.24 17.59 -14.54
N LYS A 138 -13.99 18.91 -14.61
CA LYS A 138 -12.69 19.44 -15.05
C LYS A 138 -11.65 19.40 -13.93
N TYR A 139 -12.10 19.47 -12.69
CA TYR A 139 -11.24 19.50 -11.50
C TYR A 139 -11.62 18.34 -10.60
N MET A 140 -10.60 17.80 -9.92
CA MET A 140 -10.79 16.75 -8.92
C MET A 140 -10.09 17.17 -7.62
N LEU A 141 -10.79 16.98 -6.50
CA LEU A 141 -10.22 17.03 -5.16
C LEU A 141 -10.08 15.59 -4.67
N ASN A 142 -8.83 15.16 -4.52
CA ASN A 142 -8.50 13.94 -3.80
C ASN A 142 -8.50 14.26 -2.30
N LEU A 143 -9.25 13.48 -1.52
CA LEU A 143 -9.43 13.66 -0.08
C LEU A 143 -8.54 12.72 0.73
N ASP A 144 -7.42 12.30 0.15
CA ASP A 144 -6.49 11.33 0.68
C ASP A 144 -5.18 12.02 1.08
N SER A 145 -5.30 12.95 2.03
CA SER A 145 -4.17 13.69 2.59
C SER A 145 -4.30 13.76 4.10
N GLU A 146 -3.20 13.54 4.79
CA GLU A 146 -3.12 13.58 6.27
C GLU A 146 -2.61 14.93 6.79
N GLU A 147 -2.11 15.83 5.92
CA GLU A 147 -1.51 17.11 6.31
C GLU A 147 -2.56 18.21 6.41
N GLU A 148 -2.84 18.65 7.64
CA GLU A 148 -3.82 19.69 7.90
C GLU A 148 -3.37 21.04 7.30
N GLY A 149 -4.28 21.67 6.56
CA GLY A 149 -4.06 23.00 5.99
C GLY A 149 -3.21 23.02 4.72
N GLU A 150 -2.82 21.87 4.19
CA GLU A 150 -2.05 21.75 2.95
C GLU A 150 -2.92 21.30 1.77
N ILE A 151 -2.65 21.88 0.60
CA ILE A 151 -3.23 21.45 -0.68
C ILE A 151 -2.07 21.02 -1.59
N CYS A 152 -1.95 19.72 -1.82
CA CYS A 152 -0.95 19.15 -2.71
C CYS A 152 -1.43 19.27 -4.16
N ILE A 153 -0.69 19.98 -5.02
CA ILE A 153 -1.02 20.19 -6.45
C ILE A 153 -0.17 19.37 -7.39
N GLY A 154 0.66 18.48 -6.88
CA GLY A 154 1.52 17.58 -7.66
C GLY A 154 2.15 16.52 -6.78
N CYS A 155 2.54 15.43 -7.39
CA CYS A 155 3.24 14.34 -6.73
C CYS A 155 4.44 13.86 -7.56
N ALA A 156 5.37 13.16 -6.91
CA ALA A 156 6.43 12.45 -7.62
C ALA A 156 5.84 11.27 -8.39
N GLY A 157 6.32 11.05 -9.61
CA GLY A 157 6.02 9.84 -10.35
C GLY A 157 6.93 8.69 -9.93
N GLY A 158 6.47 7.46 -10.12
CA GLY A 158 7.24 6.25 -9.89
C GLY A 158 7.13 5.28 -11.06
N VAL A 159 8.09 4.37 -11.16
CA VAL A 159 8.09 3.26 -12.12
C VAL A 159 8.54 2.00 -11.40
N ASP A 160 7.75 0.94 -11.48
CA ASP A 160 8.12 -0.40 -11.05
C ASP A 160 8.78 -1.15 -12.20
N ILE A 161 9.97 -1.67 -11.97
CA ILE A 161 10.73 -2.42 -12.97
C ILE A 161 10.84 -3.88 -12.52
N PHE A 162 10.23 -4.77 -13.30
CA PHE A 162 10.34 -6.21 -13.10
C PHE A 162 11.34 -6.79 -14.10
N GLY A 163 12.42 -7.39 -13.58
CA GLY A 163 13.45 -8.01 -14.38
C GLY A 163 13.55 -9.51 -14.10
N THR A 164 13.59 -10.32 -15.15
CA THR A 164 13.87 -11.76 -15.03
C THR A 164 15.20 -12.08 -15.69
N ASN A 165 16.15 -12.57 -14.90
CA ASN A 165 17.42 -13.05 -15.42
C ASN A 165 17.45 -14.60 -15.40
N LYS A 166 17.51 -15.20 -16.57
CA LYS A 166 17.69 -16.66 -16.73
C LYS A 166 19.16 -17.01 -16.65
N ASN A 167 19.69 -17.06 -15.44
CA ASN A 167 21.06 -17.50 -15.23
C ASN A 167 21.21 -18.99 -15.54
N LYS A 168 22.24 -19.36 -16.33
CA LYS A 168 22.70 -20.74 -16.37
C LYS A 168 23.37 -21.04 -15.02
N LYS A 169 22.94 -22.09 -14.34
CA LYS A 169 23.64 -22.61 -13.17
C LYS A 169 25.04 -23.04 -13.64
N ILE A 170 26.04 -22.24 -13.37
CA ILE A 170 27.43 -22.60 -13.60
C ILE A 170 27.93 -23.20 -12.29
N ILE A 171 28.25 -24.48 -12.27
CA ILE A 171 28.97 -25.08 -11.18
C ILE A 171 30.41 -24.57 -11.30
N PRO A 172 30.92 -23.80 -10.33
CA PRO A 172 32.30 -23.31 -10.43
C PRO A 172 33.25 -24.50 -10.39
N ASN A 173 34.05 -24.65 -11.42
CA ASN A 173 35.15 -25.64 -11.47
C ASN A 173 36.40 -25.10 -10.75
N GLU A 174 36.21 -24.48 -9.59
CA GLU A 174 37.32 -23.94 -8.79
C GLU A 174 37.48 -24.81 -7.54
N ASP A 175 38.65 -25.41 -7.42
CA ASP A 175 39.07 -26.11 -6.21
C ASP A 175 39.20 -25.11 -5.05
N ASN A 176 38.72 -25.46 -3.85
CA ASN A 176 38.80 -24.68 -2.61
C ASN A 176 37.72 -23.59 -2.39
N LEU A 177 36.56 -23.66 -3.00
CA LEU A 177 35.44 -22.80 -2.60
C LEU A 177 34.73 -23.36 -1.37
N ASN A 178 34.52 -22.50 -0.39
CA ASN A 178 33.66 -22.78 0.76
C ASN A 178 32.29 -22.12 0.54
N LEU A 179 31.25 -22.76 1.09
CA LEU A 179 29.91 -22.20 1.09
C LEU A 179 29.67 -21.38 2.36
N TYR A 180 29.04 -20.25 2.19
CA TYR A 180 28.65 -19.37 3.29
C TYR A 180 27.20 -18.95 3.14
N GLU A 181 26.49 -18.94 4.26
CA GLU A 181 25.20 -18.30 4.41
C GLU A 181 25.41 -16.91 5.05
N ILE A 182 24.92 -15.88 4.38
CA ILE A 182 24.95 -14.51 4.86
C ILE A 182 23.51 -14.10 5.15
N THR A 183 23.22 -13.72 6.37
CA THR A 183 21.91 -13.23 6.78
C THR A 183 22.05 -11.85 7.38
N ILE A 184 21.15 -10.95 7.03
CA ILE A 184 21.04 -9.63 7.64
C ILE A 184 19.55 -9.33 7.90
N GLY A 185 19.24 -8.70 9.03
CA GLY A 185 17.88 -8.38 9.40
C GLY A 185 17.78 -7.34 10.49
N LYS A 186 16.53 -6.99 10.84
CA LYS A 186 16.24 -5.98 11.87
C LYS A 186 16.85 -4.61 11.57
N LEU A 187 16.98 -4.25 10.28
CA LEU A 187 17.35 -2.90 9.91
C LEU A 187 16.17 -1.95 10.16
N GLN A 188 16.44 -0.65 10.18
CA GLN A 188 15.44 0.38 10.47
C GLN A 188 14.25 0.33 9.49
N GLY A 189 14.53 0.11 8.19
CA GLY A 189 13.51 0.21 7.16
C GLY A 189 13.07 1.65 6.86
N GLY A 190 12.16 1.80 5.92
CA GLY A 190 11.62 3.09 5.50
C GLY A 190 10.88 2.98 4.16
N HIS A 191 10.20 4.03 3.78
CA HIS A 191 9.54 4.13 2.48
C HIS A 191 10.56 4.42 1.37
N SER A 192 10.51 3.67 0.27
CA SER A 192 11.51 3.78 -0.82
C SER A 192 11.49 5.13 -1.56
N GLY A 193 10.41 5.89 -1.48
CA GLY A 193 10.29 7.25 -2.00
C GLY A 193 10.61 8.31 -0.95
N VAL A 194 9.81 8.38 0.12
CA VAL A 194 9.87 9.45 1.13
C VAL A 194 11.15 9.43 1.98
N ASP A 195 11.72 8.24 2.22
CA ASP A 195 12.89 8.08 3.10
C ASP A 195 14.19 7.80 2.34
N ILE A 196 14.19 7.83 1.00
CA ILE A 196 15.35 7.42 0.19
C ILE A 196 16.59 8.30 0.42
N ASP A 197 16.40 9.56 0.77
CA ASP A 197 17.44 10.54 1.06
C ASP A 197 18.05 10.42 2.47
N LYS A 198 17.40 9.68 3.37
CA LYS A 198 17.79 9.54 4.79
C LYS A 198 18.94 8.57 5.03
N ASN A 199 19.57 8.04 3.97
CA ASN A 199 20.67 7.07 4.05
C ASN A 199 20.38 5.83 4.92
N ILE A 200 19.13 5.36 4.92
CA ILE A 200 18.71 4.17 5.66
C ILE A 200 19.45 2.94 5.12
N PRO A 201 20.00 2.07 5.97
CA PRO A 201 20.67 0.86 5.55
C PRO A 201 19.75 -0.06 4.75
N ASN A 202 20.22 -0.54 3.60
CA ASN A 202 19.51 -1.43 2.71
C ASN A 202 20.16 -2.82 2.72
N SER A 203 19.42 -3.84 3.13
CA SER A 203 19.93 -5.20 3.33
C SER A 203 20.54 -5.81 2.05
N ILE A 204 19.93 -5.53 0.88
CA ILE A 204 20.43 -6.03 -0.41
C ILE A 204 21.78 -5.40 -0.75
N LYS A 205 21.90 -4.08 -0.57
CA LYS A 205 23.17 -3.38 -0.81
C LYS A 205 24.30 -3.85 0.11
N LEU A 206 23.97 -4.12 1.38
CA LEU A 206 24.94 -4.61 2.36
C LEU A 206 25.45 -6.02 2.01
N ILE A 207 24.55 -6.96 1.65
CA ILE A 207 24.93 -8.29 1.17
C ILE A 207 25.74 -8.20 -0.12
N ALA A 208 25.33 -7.41 -1.10
CA ALA A 208 26.05 -7.24 -2.36
C ALA A 208 27.47 -6.71 -2.14
N LYS A 209 27.64 -5.78 -1.19
CA LYS A 209 28.97 -5.27 -0.79
C LYS A 209 29.85 -6.38 -0.20
N THR A 210 29.34 -7.18 0.75
CA THR A 210 30.06 -8.32 1.33
C THR A 210 30.47 -9.34 0.26
N ILE A 211 29.57 -9.69 -0.66
CA ILE A 211 29.86 -10.62 -1.77
C ILE A 211 30.99 -10.08 -2.64
N LYS A 212 30.96 -8.79 -2.97
CA LYS A 212 31.99 -8.15 -3.78
C LYS A 212 33.35 -8.14 -3.06
N GLU A 213 33.40 -7.83 -1.78
CA GLU A 213 34.60 -7.73 -0.99
C GLU A 213 35.32 -9.09 -0.81
N CYS A 214 34.56 -10.20 -0.73
CA CYS A 214 35.13 -11.54 -0.65
C CYS A 214 35.29 -12.24 -2.02
N ASN A 215 35.07 -11.53 -3.14
CA ASN A 215 35.05 -12.10 -4.48
C ASN A 215 34.11 -13.33 -4.58
N GLY A 216 32.98 -13.27 -3.85
CA GLY A 216 32.02 -14.37 -3.74
C GLY A 216 31.18 -14.54 -5.00
N LYS A 217 30.80 -15.78 -5.25
CA LYS A 217 29.86 -16.16 -6.31
C LYS A 217 28.48 -16.37 -5.67
N LEU A 218 27.48 -15.59 -6.06
CA LEU A 218 26.12 -15.71 -5.56
C LEU A 218 25.47 -17.00 -6.11
N LEU A 219 25.00 -17.84 -5.21
CA LEU A 219 24.28 -19.08 -5.55
C LEU A 219 22.79 -18.93 -5.38
N ASP A 220 22.37 -18.24 -4.31
CA ASP A 220 20.97 -17.98 -4.01
C ASP A 220 20.83 -16.67 -3.22
N ILE A 221 19.70 -15.97 -3.40
CA ILE A 221 19.36 -14.80 -2.61
C ILE A 221 17.85 -14.67 -2.47
N ASN A 222 17.42 -14.39 -1.25
CA ASN A 222 16.07 -13.99 -0.93
C ASN A 222 16.14 -12.71 -0.10
N ALA A 223 15.55 -11.61 -0.61
CA ALA A 223 15.69 -10.30 0.01
C ALA A 223 14.57 -9.35 -0.44
N GLY A 224 14.22 -8.44 0.46
CA GLY A 224 13.18 -7.45 0.23
C GLY A 224 11.79 -7.97 0.60
N GLU A 225 10.98 -7.10 1.20
CA GLU A 225 9.65 -7.42 1.71
C GLU A 225 8.55 -6.88 0.80
N ARG A 226 8.66 -5.61 0.43
CA ARG A 226 7.68 -4.89 -0.38
C ARG A 226 8.37 -3.99 -1.40
N ILE A 227 7.69 -3.72 -2.52
CA ILE A 227 8.24 -2.91 -3.62
C ILE A 227 8.46 -1.45 -3.22
N ASN A 228 7.62 -0.92 -2.33
CA ASN A 228 7.69 0.46 -1.83
C ASN A 228 8.46 0.62 -0.52
N SER A 229 9.21 -0.39 -0.08
CA SER A 229 10.00 -0.32 1.15
C SER A 229 11.50 -0.45 0.92
N ILE A 230 12.30 0.19 1.78
CA ILE A 230 13.75 -0.04 1.86
C ILE A 230 13.94 -1.41 2.52
N PRO A 231 14.60 -2.39 1.86
CA PRO A 231 14.71 -3.75 2.36
C PRO A 231 15.41 -3.84 3.72
N VAL A 232 14.76 -4.51 4.69
CA VAL A 232 15.27 -4.68 6.06
C VAL A 232 15.89 -6.05 6.29
N ASN A 233 15.45 -7.08 5.55
CA ASN A 233 15.97 -8.44 5.69
C ASN A 233 16.49 -8.95 4.35
N ALA A 234 17.56 -9.75 4.44
CA ALA A 234 18.09 -10.48 3.29
C ALA A 234 18.86 -11.72 3.76
N LYS A 235 18.80 -12.77 2.93
CA LYS A 235 19.56 -14.00 3.11
C LYS A 235 20.17 -14.40 1.77
N ALA A 236 21.47 -14.69 1.77
CA ALA A 236 22.17 -15.16 0.57
C ALA A 236 23.02 -16.38 0.88
N ILE A 237 23.15 -17.25 -0.14
CA ILE A 237 24.14 -18.35 -0.15
C ILE A 237 25.19 -18.02 -1.20
N ILE A 238 26.44 -18.06 -0.80
CA ILE A 238 27.57 -17.76 -1.68
C ILE A 238 28.65 -18.86 -1.63
N ALA A 239 29.41 -18.94 -2.70
CA ALA A 239 30.66 -19.69 -2.73
C ALA A 239 31.85 -18.73 -2.82
N SER A 240 32.83 -18.88 -1.95
CA SER A 240 34.05 -18.04 -1.96
C SER A 240 35.27 -18.79 -1.42
N SER A 241 36.45 -18.49 -1.96
CA SER A 241 37.73 -18.93 -1.42
C SER A 241 38.22 -18.03 -0.27
N MET A 242 37.66 -16.81 -0.19
CA MET A 242 37.92 -15.88 0.89
C MET A 242 36.85 -15.98 1.97
N ILE A 243 37.19 -15.74 3.21
CA ILE A 243 36.22 -15.67 4.31
C ILE A 243 35.48 -14.33 4.21
N PRO A 244 34.13 -14.33 4.04
CA PRO A 244 33.37 -13.09 4.05
C PRO A 244 33.45 -12.41 5.42
N ILE A 245 33.49 -11.07 5.42
CA ILE A 245 33.54 -10.27 6.66
C ILE A 245 32.24 -9.48 6.75
N ALA A 246 31.58 -9.53 7.92
CA ALA A 246 30.40 -8.75 8.17
C ALA A 246 30.72 -7.24 8.12
N ASN A 247 29.95 -6.49 7.34
CA ASN A 247 30.07 -5.04 7.18
C ASN A 247 28.97 -4.25 7.89
N HIS A 248 28.18 -4.94 8.72
CA HIS A 248 27.11 -4.36 9.53
C HIS A 248 26.91 -5.20 10.80
N GLU A 249 26.57 -4.58 11.92
CA GLU A 249 26.37 -5.25 13.22
C GLU A 249 25.26 -6.32 13.21
N ASN A 250 24.23 -6.11 12.40
CA ASN A 250 23.10 -7.05 12.25
C ASN A 250 23.37 -8.12 11.18
N MET A 251 24.58 -8.25 10.66
CA MET A 251 24.93 -9.27 9.67
C MET A 251 25.58 -10.48 10.35
N VAL A 252 25.04 -11.66 10.03
CA VAL A 252 25.57 -12.94 10.49
C VAL A 252 26.06 -13.74 9.28
N ILE A 253 27.25 -14.32 9.39
CA ILE A 253 27.88 -15.13 8.36
C ILE A 253 28.22 -16.50 8.94
N ASN A 254 27.64 -17.54 8.38
CA ASN A 254 27.87 -18.91 8.77
C ASN A 254 28.53 -19.68 7.62
N LYS A 255 29.59 -20.44 7.90
CA LYS A 255 30.13 -21.42 6.95
C LYS A 255 29.17 -22.62 6.90
N ILE A 256 28.82 -23.06 5.69
CA ILE A 256 27.98 -24.24 5.48
C ILE A 256 28.92 -25.44 5.32
N ASP A 257 28.77 -26.44 6.16
CA ASP A 257 29.47 -27.71 6.01
C ASP A 257 28.84 -28.53 4.90
N THR A 258 29.62 -28.81 3.87
CA THR A 258 29.20 -29.62 2.71
C THR A 258 29.29 -31.14 2.95
N LYS A 259 29.32 -31.57 4.22
CA LYS A 259 29.33 -32.98 4.57
C LYS A 259 27.90 -33.50 4.78
N SER A 260 27.28 -33.96 3.72
CA SER A 260 26.36 -35.12 3.73
C SER A 260 26.06 -35.54 2.30
#